data_49ad6a67b2dc8de9c7f862b2a99aaf16
#
_entry.id   49ad6a67b2dc8de9c7f862b2a99aaf16
#
_cell.length_a   1.000
_cell.length_b   1.000
_cell.length_c   1.000
_cell.angle_alpha   90.00
_cell.angle_beta   90.00
_cell.angle_gamma   90.00
#
_symmetry.space_group_name_H-M   'P 1'
#
loop_
_entity.id
_entity.type
_entity.pdbx_description
1 polymer ?
#
loop_
_entity_poly.entity_id
_entity_poly.type
_entity_poly.pdbx_seq_one_letter_code
_entity_poly.pdbx_strand_id
1 'polypeptide(L)'
;FANAAVTPSALGAALRAAHKLTSATGGKIEVFSSSLSNLGPGALKMRDDKKLYGGPRESSLLSPQSSFYKSFAIDCSRSQVSVDMWLFGPSYVDVATLSCLPRYTGGQTFYYPIFDPQHPEVVSKFSHELRSVLSSPISFEAVLRMRATRGIRPISFHGNFFVRSSDLLALPSVPSDQSYMIECEIDEPLHTHVAVLQSVVLHSTADGERRIRVMTTAVPTTTSLSEVYASADQVAIASFLANKAVEKSLHSRLEDARSLIRSRLIEIFTAYRNTMT
;
A
#
# COMPACT_ATOMS: atom_id res chain seq x y z
N PHE A 1 25.34 2.19 21.72
CA PHE A 1 24.16 1.28 21.67
C PHE A 1 24.47 -0.14 22.17
N ALA A 2 25.57 -0.37 22.84
CA ALA A 2 25.88 -1.65 23.48
C ALA A 2 25.19 -1.70 24.85
N ASN A 3 24.36 -2.72 25.10
CA ASN A 3 23.68 -3.05 26.35
C ASN A 3 22.35 -2.38 26.70
N ALA A 4 21.51 -2.02 25.73
CA ALA A 4 20.08 -1.93 26.04
C ALA A 4 19.54 -3.35 26.23
N ALA A 5 19.09 -3.67 27.43
CA ALA A 5 18.44 -4.96 27.71
C ALA A 5 17.31 -5.16 26.68
N VAL A 6 17.34 -6.30 25.98
CA VAL A 6 16.33 -6.64 24.97
C VAL A 6 14.99 -6.75 25.69
N THR A 7 14.11 -5.77 25.47
CA THR A 7 12.79 -5.76 26.08
C THR A 7 11.94 -6.90 25.47
N PRO A 8 11.45 -7.85 26.26
CA PRO A 8 10.57 -8.89 25.74
C PRO A 8 9.28 -8.32 25.16
N SER A 9 8.92 -8.70 23.94
CA SER A 9 7.72 -8.26 23.26
C SER A 9 7.02 -9.44 22.58
N ALA A 10 5.75 -9.63 22.89
CA ALA A 10 4.89 -10.70 22.36
C ALA A 10 3.79 -10.15 21.45
N LEU A 11 4.14 -9.31 20.50
CA LEU A 11 3.20 -8.63 19.59
C LEU A 11 2.26 -9.62 18.89
N GLY A 12 2.76 -10.77 18.41
CA GLY A 12 1.93 -11.73 17.70
C GLY A 12 0.81 -12.34 18.58
N ALA A 13 1.06 -12.53 19.86
CA ALA A 13 0.01 -12.97 20.81
C ALA A 13 -1.01 -11.85 21.04
N ALA A 14 -0.55 -10.62 21.22
CA ALA A 14 -1.42 -9.45 21.37
C ALA A 14 -2.31 -9.22 20.14
N LEU A 15 -1.76 -9.33 18.93
CA LEU A 15 -2.51 -9.24 17.68
C LEU A 15 -3.60 -10.32 17.58
N ARG A 16 -3.30 -11.57 17.95
CA ARG A 16 -4.31 -12.64 17.97
C ARG A 16 -5.43 -12.36 18.96
N ALA A 17 -5.10 -11.85 20.15
CA ALA A 17 -6.10 -11.47 21.15
C ALA A 17 -6.98 -10.32 20.65
N ALA A 18 -6.40 -9.27 20.10
CA ALA A 18 -7.12 -8.14 19.52
C ALA A 18 -8.04 -8.58 18.36
N HIS A 19 -7.53 -9.41 17.45
CA HIS A 19 -8.32 -9.95 16.35
C HIS A 19 -9.51 -10.78 16.87
N LYS A 20 -9.31 -11.61 17.89
CA LYS A 20 -10.41 -12.39 18.48
C LYS A 20 -11.52 -11.51 19.06
N LEU A 21 -11.18 -10.34 19.57
CA LEU A 21 -12.16 -9.38 20.08
C LEU A 21 -12.90 -8.66 18.95
N THR A 22 -12.21 -8.32 17.86
CA THR A 22 -12.75 -7.50 16.76
C THR A 22 -13.33 -8.32 15.60
N SER A 23 -12.99 -9.61 15.47
CA SER A 23 -13.35 -10.44 14.32
C SER A 23 -14.86 -10.62 14.09
N ALA A 24 -15.66 -10.49 15.13
CA ALA A 24 -17.12 -10.63 15.05
C ALA A 24 -17.80 -9.37 14.50
N THR A 25 -17.20 -8.20 14.71
CA THR A 25 -17.76 -6.88 14.35
C THR A 25 -17.04 -6.22 13.17
N GLY A 26 -15.85 -6.69 12.85
CA GLY A 26 -14.93 -5.94 11.97
C GLY A 26 -14.36 -4.72 12.69
N GLY A 27 -13.70 -3.84 11.94
CA GLY A 27 -13.17 -2.58 12.46
C GLY A 27 -11.66 -2.41 12.26
N LYS A 28 -11.01 -1.69 13.17
CA LYS A 28 -9.60 -1.32 13.03
C LYS A 28 -8.81 -1.58 14.32
N ILE A 29 -7.61 -2.08 14.18
CA ILE A 29 -6.64 -2.29 15.25
C ILE A 29 -5.50 -1.30 15.06
N GLU A 30 -5.30 -0.42 16.04
CA GLU A 30 -4.15 0.50 16.10
C GLU A 30 -3.05 -0.14 16.95
N VAL A 31 -1.89 -0.37 16.35
CA VAL A 31 -0.75 -1.04 17.01
C VAL A 31 0.37 -0.05 17.24
N PHE A 32 0.70 0.19 18.50
CA PHE A 32 1.84 1.02 18.90
C PHE A 32 2.97 0.10 19.38
N SER A 33 4.12 0.15 18.72
CA SER A 33 5.26 -0.73 19.05
C SER A 33 6.57 0.02 19.01
N SER A 34 7.38 -0.13 20.04
CA SER A 34 8.71 0.47 20.19
C SER A 34 9.84 -0.56 20.28
N SER A 35 9.54 -1.84 20.14
CA SER A 35 10.51 -2.92 20.28
C SER A 35 10.28 -4.03 19.28
N LEU A 36 11.33 -4.81 18.99
CA LEU A 36 11.23 -5.99 18.16
C LEU A 36 10.37 -7.06 18.85
N SER A 37 9.36 -7.59 18.16
CA SER A 37 8.57 -8.73 18.64
C SER A 37 9.44 -9.99 18.67
N ASN A 38 9.91 -10.39 19.85
CA ASN A 38 10.89 -11.47 20.01
C ASN A 38 10.36 -12.68 20.77
N LEU A 39 9.10 -12.65 21.20
CA LEU A 39 8.46 -13.75 21.93
C LEU A 39 7.15 -14.23 21.27
N GLY A 40 6.89 -15.51 21.42
CA GLY A 40 5.63 -16.13 21.03
C GLY A 40 5.40 -16.25 19.52
N PRO A 41 4.15 -16.29 19.06
CA PRO A 41 3.81 -16.40 17.65
C PRO A 41 4.36 -15.22 16.86
N GLY A 42 5.01 -15.47 15.72
CA GLY A 42 5.60 -14.41 14.90
C GLY A 42 6.84 -13.75 15.50
N ALA A 43 7.53 -14.40 16.45
CA ALA A 43 8.77 -13.89 17.00
C ALA A 43 9.80 -13.64 15.90
N LEU A 44 10.46 -12.48 15.94
CA LEU A 44 11.41 -11.99 14.95
C LEU A 44 12.80 -11.92 15.56
N LYS A 45 13.80 -12.01 14.71
CA LYS A 45 15.21 -11.84 15.06
C LYS A 45 15.77 -10.61 14.34
N MET A 46 16.68 -9.92 14.99
CA MET A 46 17.43 -8.84 14.34
C MET A 46 18.21 -9.42 13.14
N ARG A 47 18.11 -8.75 11.98
CA ARG A 47 18.73 -9.17 10.72
C ARG A 47 19.45 -8.01 10.03
N ASP A 48 20.17 -7.23 10.80
CA ASP A 48 21.04 -6.17 10.29
C ASP A 48 22.41 -6.77 9.88
N ASP A 49 22.43 -7.49 8.75
CA ASP A 49 23.67 -8.04 8.20
C ASP A 49 24.25 -7.10 7.12
N LYS A 50 25.25 -6.31 7.54
CA LYS A 50 25.95 -5.35 6.66
C LYS A 50 26.62 -6.01 5.44
N LYS A 51 26.90 -7.32 5.49
CA LYS A 51 27.50 -8.06 4.37
C LYS A 51 26.53 -8.23 3.19
N LEU A 52 25.22 -8.05 3.42
CA LEU A 52 24.21 -8.15 2.38
C LEU A 52 23.99 -6.84 1.63
N TYR A 53 24.44 -5.71 2.20
CA TYR A 53 24.23 -4.38 1.62
C TYR A 53 24.92 -4.22 0.28
N GLY A 54 24.22 -3.69 -0.72
CA GLY A 54 24.69 -3.53 -2.09
C GLY A 54 24.88 -4.85 -2.87
N GLY A 55 24.60 -5.99 -2.25
CA GLY A 55 24.74 -7.30 -2.84
C GLY A 55 23.46 -7.85 -3.50
N PRO A 56 23.58 -8.98 -4.23
CA PRO A 56 22.42 -9.58 -4.91
C PRO A 56 21.34 -10.11 -3.95
N ARG A 57 21.66 -10.28 -2.67
CA ARG A 57 20.74 -10.74 -1.61
C ARG A 57 20.22 -9.64 -0.71
N GLU A 58 20.48 -8.38 -1.00
CA GLU A 58 20.01 -7.24 -0.21
C GLU A 58 18.47 -7.21 -0.10
N SER A 59 17.76 -7.57 -1.18
CA SER A 59 16.30 -7.66 -1.21
C SER A 59 15.72 -8.64 -0.18
N SER A 60 16.51 -9.60 0.31
CA SER A 60 16.09 -10.51 1.39
C SER A 60 15.86 -9.78 2.73
N LEU A 61 16.54 -8.66 2.94
CA LEU A 61 16.35 -7.79 4.12
C LEU A 61 15.04 -7.00 4.04
N LEU A 62 14.55 -6.75 2.82
CA LEU A 62 13.31 -6.01 2.55
C LEU A 62 12.09 -6.93 2.46
N SER A 63 12.32 -8.24 2.47
CA SER A 63 11.25 -9.25 2.47
C SER A 63 10.85 -9.64 3.90
N PRO A 64 9.59 -10.04 4.15
CA PRO A 64 9.14 -10.48 5.46
C PRO A 64 9.96 -11.67 6.00
N GLN A 65 10.41 -11.60 7.25
CA GLN A 65 11.14 -12.69 7.92
C GLN A 65 10.23 -13.85 8.31
N SER A 66 8.97 -13.56 8.63
CA SER A 66 8.01 -14.52 9.13
C SER A 66 6.73 -14.49 8.31
N SER A 67 6.25 -15.66 7.91
CA SER A 67 4.96 -15.81 7.22
C SER A 67 3.76 -15.53 8.14
N PHE A 68 3.96 -15.53 9.46
CA PHE A 68 2.91 -15.28 10.45
C PHE A 68 2.14 -14.00 10.17
N TYR A 69 2.84 -12.88 9.94
CA TYR A 69 2.21 -11.56 9.75
C TYR A 69 1.38 -11.49 8.48
N LYS A 70 1.85 -12.09 7.40
CA LYS A 70 1.10 -12.19 6.15
C LYS A 70 -0.15 -13.05 6.31
N SER A 71 -0.02 -14.23 6.92
CA SER A 71 -1.16 -15.13 7.17
C SER A 71 -2.19 -14.47 8.08
N PHE A 72 -1.72 -13.81 9.14
CA PHE A 72 -2.57 -13.07 10.07
C PHE A 72 -3.29 -11.90 9.38
N ALA A 73 -2.62 -11.15 8.51
CA ALA A 73 -3.25 -10.08 7.73
C ALA A 73 -4.36 -10.60 6.80
N ILE A 74 -4.18 -11.79 6.22
CA ILE A 74 -5.22 -12.44 5.41
C ILE A 74 -6.42 -12.80 6.28
N ASP A 75 -6.21 -13.32 7.48
CA ASP A 75 -7.30 -13.62 8.42
C ASP A 75 -8.03 -12.35 8.87
N CYS A 76 -7.29 -11.28 9.15
CA CYS A 76 -7.87 -9.96 9.42
C CYS A 76 -8.72 -9.46 8.25
N SER A 77 -8.21 -9.55 7.02
CA SER A 77 -8.94 -9.12 5.83
C SER A 77 -10.23 -9.93 5.61
N ARG A 78 -10.23 -11.23 5.92
CA ARG A 78 -11.44 -12.08 5.86
C ARG A 78 -12.50 -11.67 6.86
N SER A 79 -12.11 -11.23 8.05
CA SER A 79 -13.00 -10.75 9.12
C SER A 79 -13.24 -9.24 9.07
N GLN A 80 -12.85 -8.57 7.98
CA GLN A 80 -13.02 -7.12 7.80
C GLN A 80 -12.36 -6.28 8.89
N VAL A 81 -11.20 -6.75 9.37
CA VAL A 81 -10.38 -6.05 10.36
C VAL A 81 -9.17 -5.42 9.67
N SER A 82 -9.02 -4.11 9.79
CA SER A 82 -7.86 -3.36 9.34
C SER A 82 -6.83 -3.22 10.46
N VAL A 83 -5.56 -3.07 10.11
CA VAL A 83 -4.47 -2.88 11.08
C VAL A 83 -3.58 -1.73 10.66
N ASP A 84 -3.41 -0.74 11.53
CA ASP A 84 -2.39 0.29 11.39
C ASP A 84 -1.22 -0.01 12.32
N MET A 85 -0.02 0.34 11.84
CA MET A 85 1.22 0.13 12.57
C MET A 85 1.91 1.46 12.87
N TRP A 86 2.04 1.78 14.16
CA TRP A 86 2.80 2.92 14.68
C TRP A 86 4.10 2.41 15.28
N LEU A 87 5.19 2.57 14.56
CA LEU A 87 6.48 2.00 14.89
C LEU A 87 7.41 3.08 15.41
N PHE A 88 7.82 2.96 16.66
CA PHE A 88 8.71 3.90 17.33
C PHE A 88 10.05 3.22 17.57
N GLY A 89 11.12 3.85 17.16
CA GLY A 89 12.39 3.19 17.33
C GLY A 89 13.51 4.04 17.90
N PRO A 90 13.98 3.79 19.13
CA PRO A 90 15.42 3.86 19.42
C PRO A 90 16.12 2.54 19.13
N SER A 91 15.38 1.46 18.95
CA SER A 91 15.89 0.11 18.68
C SER A 91 15.44 -0.40 17.31
N TYR A 92 16.08 -1.48 16.86
CA TYR A 92 15.71 -2.15 15.61
C TYR A 92 14.25 -2.63 15.64
N VAL A 93 13.49 -2.23 14.64
CA VAL A 93 12.13 -2.71 14.37
C VAL A 93 12.11 -3.25 12.95
N ASP A 94 11.64 -4.48 12.75
CA ASP A 94 11.55 -5.10 11.41
C ASP A 94 10.33 -4.56 10.64
N VAL A 95 10.45 -3.33 10.13
CA VAL A 95 9.41 -2.66 9.34
C VAL A 95 9.00 -3.49 8.13
N ALA A 96 9.96 -4.13 7.45
CA ALA A 96 9.70 -4.94 6.26
C ALA A 96 8.77 -6.13 6.54
N THR A 97 8.84 -6.72 7.73
CA THR A 97 7.92 -7.78 8.15
C THR A 97 6.58 -7.23 8.63
N LEU A 98 6.60 -6.20 9.47
CA LEU A 98 5.40 -5.67 10.12
C LEU A 98 4.48 -4.92 9.16
N SER A 99 5.03 -4.27 8.12
CA SER A 99 4.25 -3.58 7.08
C SER A 99 3.35 -4.50 6.25
N CYS A 100 3.52 -5.83 6.35
CA CYS A 100 2.56 -6.78 5.79
C CYS A 100 1.14 -6.60 6.34
N LEU A 101 1.00 -6.21 7.61
CA LEU A 101 -0.30 -6.05 8.25
C LEU A 101 -1.12 -4.94 7.56
N PRO A 102 -0.66 -3.68 7.52
CA PRO A 102 -1.37 -2.62 6.82
C PRO A 102 -1.55 -2.91 5.34
N ARG A 103 -0.53 -3.43 4.68
CA ARG A 103 -0.55 -3.68 3.23
C ARG A 103 -1.72 -4.54 2.77
N TYR A 104 -2.07 -5.60 3.51
CA TYR A 104 -3.14 -6.53 3.13
C TYR A 104 -4.47 -6.24 3.80
N THR A 105 -4.54 -5.27 4.70
CA THR A 105 -5.77 -4.94 5.43
C THR A 105 -6.31 -3.54 5.14
N GLY A 106 -5.72 -2.81 4.19
CA GLY A 106 -6.11 -1.44 3.88
C GLY A 106 -5.67 -0.41 4.92
N GLY A 107 -4.72 -0.77 5.78
CA GLY A 107 -4.19 0.10 6.81
C GLY A 107 -2.96 0.89 6.37
N GLN A 108 -2.31 1.55 7.33
CA GLN A 108 -1.15 2.42 7.14
C GLN A 108 0.00 2.05 8.08
N THR A 109 1.23 2.37 7.68
CA THR A 109 2.44 2.23 8.52
C THR A 109 3.03 3.60 8.79
N PHE A 110 3.11 3.96 10.05
CA PHE A 110 3.76 5.17 10.53
C PHE A 110 5.07 4.78 11.22
N TYR A 111 6.17 5.38 10.81
CA TYR A 111 7.48 5.04 11.34
C TYR A 111 8.21 6.27 11.84
N TYR A 112 8.63 6.21 13.10
CA TYR A 112 9.36 7.25 13.82
C TYR A 112 10.71 6.66 14.27
N PRO A 113 11.76 6.73 13.44
CA PRO A 113 13.05 6.09 13.73
C PRO A 113 13.73 6.66 14.97
N ILE A 114 13.50 7.95 15.25
CA ILE A 114 13.98 8.64 16.45
C ILE A 114 12.78 9.38 17.05
N PHE A 115 12.12 8.74 18.01
CA PHE A 115 11.05 9.39 18.77
C PHE A 115 11.59 9.82 20.13
N ASP A 116 11.74 11.13 20.31
CA ASP A 116 12.15 11.73 21.56
C ASP A 116 11.13 12.80 21.97
N PRO A 117 10.48 12.66 23.13
CA PRO A 117 9.52 13.64 23.62
C PRO A 117 10.11 15.05 23.83
N GLN A 118 11.42 15.20 23.91
CA GLN A 118 12.09 16.50 24.01
C GLN A 118 12.21 17.22 22.65
N HIS A 119 11.94 16.53 21.54
CA HIS A 119 11.95 17.11 20.20
C HIS A 119 10.52 17.45 19.76
N PRO A 120 10.10 18.74 19.87
CA PRO A 120 8.71 19.15 19.63
C PRO A 120 8.23 18.86 18.18
N GLU A 121 9.13 18.87 17.21
CA GLU A 121 8.82 18.57 15.82
C GLU A 121 8.30 17.14 15.63
N VAL A 122 8.98 16.16 16.25
CA VAL A 122 8.59 14.74 16.15
C VAL A 122 7.28 14.48 16.89
N VAL A 123 7.11 15.11 18.06
CA VAL A 123 5.86 15.04 18.84
C VAL A 123 4.71 15.70 18.08
N SER A 124 4.95 16.84 17.44
CA SER A 124 3.95 17.54 16.62
C SER A 124 3.55 16.70 15.40
N LYS A 125 4.52 16.09 14.70
CA LYS A 125 4.27 15.18 13.60
C LYS A 125 3.39 14.00 14.04
N PHE A 126 3.79 13.30 15.09
CA PHE A 126 3.01 12.16 15.62
C PHE A 126 1.59 12.60 16.02
N SER A 127 1.45 13.70 16.74
CA SER A 127 0.16 14.22 17.18
C SER A 127 -0.74 14.59 16.01
N HIS A 128 -0.17 15.17 14.95
CA HIS A 128 -0.90 15.53 13.73
C HIS A 128 -1.36 14.27 12.99
N GLU A 129 -0.48 13.31 12.75
CA GLU A 129 -0.80 12.08 12.05
C GLU A 129 -1.83 11.24 12.82
N LEU A 130 -1.65 11.07 14.15
CA LEU A 130 -2.61 10.36 14.99
C LEU A 130 -3.99 11.05 15.00
N ARG A 131 -4.01 12.38 15.13
CA ARG A 131 -5.26 13.14 15.06
C ARG A 131 -5.93 12.93 13.70
N SER A 132 -5.18 13.01 12.60
CA SER A 132 -5.69 12.77 11.26
C SER A 132 -6.33 11.39 11.13
N VAL A 133 -5.65 10.34 11.58
CA VAL A 133 -6.17 8.96 11.52
C VAL A 133 -7.45 8.79 12.34
N LEU A 134 -7.50 9.39 13.54
CA LEU A 134 -8.64 9.22 14.46
C LEU A 134 -9.84 10.12 14.12
N SER A 135 -9.62 11.25 13.45
CA SER A 135 -10.69 12.23 13.17
C SER A 135 -11.15 12.27 11.72
N SER A 136 -10.35 11.75 10.78
CA SER A 136 -10.73 11.74 9.37
C SER A 136 -11.84 10.74 9.09
N PRO A 137 -12.75 11.05 8.15
CA PRO A 137 -13.77 10.09 7.74
C PRO A 137 -13.14 8.80 7.25
N ILE A 138 -13.60 7.68 7.77
CA ILE A 138 -13.17 6.34 7.38
C ILE A 138 -14.39 5.49 7.02
N SER A 139 -14.21 4.64 6.03
CA SER A 139 -15.18 3.63 5.66
C SER A 139 -14.63 2.24 5.95
N PHE A 140 -15.53 1.31 6.24
CA PHE A 140 -15.20 -0.06 6.60
C PHE A 140 -15.87 -1.08 5.67
N GLU A 141 -15.42 -2.33 5.71
CA GLU A 141 -15.98 -3.44 4.96
C GLU A 141 -16.14 -3.13 3.47
N ALA A 142 -15.18 -2.43 2.91
CA ALA A 142 -15.31 -1.97 1.55
C ALA A 142 -14.87 -3.02 0.53
N VAL A 143 -15.56 -2.97 -0.60
CA VAL A 143 -15.22 -3.72 -1.80
C VAL A 143 -15.21 -2.75 -2.97
N LEU A 144 -14.07 -2.69 -3.67
CA LEU A 144 -13.90 -1.85 -4.85
C LEU A 144 -13.82 -2.72 -6.10
N ARG A 145 -14.55 -2.32 -7.12
CA ARG A 145 -14.49 -2.90 -8.46
C ARG A 145 -14.42 -1.80 -9.51
N MET A 146 -13.51 -1.96 -10.47
CA MET A 146 -13.46 -1.10 -11.65
C MET A 146 -13.93 -1.86 -12.88
N ARG A 147 -14.77 -1.21 -13.68
CA ARG A 147 -15.19 -1.66 -15.00
C ARG A 147 -14.84 -0.63 -16.06
N ALA A 148 -14.58 -1.06 -17.26
CA ALA A 148 -14.24 -0.22 -18.38
C ALA A 148 -15.07 -0.61 -19.61
N THR A 149 -15.13 0.29 -20.59
CA THR A 149 -15.66 0.00 -21.93
C THR A 149 -14.97 -1.24 -22.49
N ARG A 150 -15.71 -2.05 -23.26
CA ARG A 150 -15.17 -3.22 -23.94
C ARG A 150 -13.95 -2.83 -24.78
N GLY A 151 -12.92 -3.64 -24.73
CA GLY A 151 -11.61 -3.40 -25.33
C GLY A 151 -10.61 -2.73 -24.38
N ILE A 152 -11.03 -2.38 -23.13
CA ILE A 152 -10.13 -1.90 -22.07
C ILE A 152 -10.24 -2.90 -20.90
N ARG A 153 -9.12 -3.47 -20.50
CA ARG A 153 -9.04 -4.46 -19.43
C ARG A 153 -8.08 -4.02 -18.31
N PRO A 154 -8.51 -4.01 -17.04
CA PRO A 154 -7.60 -3.87 -15.92
C PRO A 154 -6.62 -5.04 -15.85
N ILE A 155 -5.33 -4.76 -15.68
CA ILE A 155 -4.26 -5.77 -15.65
C ILE A 155 -3.51 -5.82 -14.32
N SER A 156 -3.40 -4.69 -13.63
CA SER A 156 -2.66 -4.59 -12.38
C SER A 156 -3.29 -3.58 -11.43
N PHE A 157 -3.18 -3.84 -10.13
CA PHE A 157 -3.74 -3.02 -9.08
C PHE A 157 -2.66 -2.69 -8.05
N HIS A 158 -2.56 -1.42 -7.65
CA HIS A 158 -1.54 -0.92 -6.72
C HIS A 158 -2.20 -0.15 -5.58
N GLY A 159 -1.77 -0.44 -4.35
CA GLY A 159 -2.28 0.14 -3.11
C GLY A 159 -2.31 -0.87 -1.97
N ASN A 160 -2.88 -0.46 -0.85
CA ASN A 160 -3.06 -1.31 0.33
C ASN A 160 -4.45 -1.95 0.31
N PHE A 161 -4.52 -3.20 -0.10
CA PHE A 161 -5.76 -3.98 -0.19
C PHE A 161 -5.45 -5.49 -0.30
N PHE A 162 -6.48 -6.28 -0.22
CA PHE A 162 -6.43 -7.70 -0.53
C PHE A 162 -7.18 -7.97 -1.85
N VAL A 163 -6.52 -8.60 -2.81
CA VAL A 163 -7.17 -9.02 -4.08
C VAL A 163 -7.97 -10.29 -3.82
N ARG A 164 -9.30 -10.18 -3.87
CA ARG A 164 -10.21 -11.29 -3.59
C ARG A 164 -10.50 -12.14 -4.82
N SER A 165 -10.54 -11.51 -5.98
CA SER A 165 -10.65 -12.15 -7.31
C SER A 165 -9.98 -11.24 -8.34
N SER A 166 -9.97 -11.63 -9.61
CA SER A 166 -9.25 -10.94 -10.69
C SER A 166 -9.52 -9.42 -10.80
N ASP A 167 -10.66 -8.94 -10.32
CA ASP A 167 -11.09 -7.54 -10.44
C ASP A 167 -11.78 -6.97 -9.19
N LEU A 168 -11.75 -7.73 -8.08
CA LEU A 168 -12.43 -7.38 -6.84
C LEU A 168 -11.42 -7.14 -5.72
N LEU A 169 -11.31 -5.90 -5.27
CA LEU A 169 -10.43 -5.50 -4.19
C LEU A 169 -11.21 -5.46 -2.88
N ALA A 170 -10.73 -6.17 -1.87
CA ALA A 170 -11.25 -6.13 -0.51
C ALA A 170 -10.45 -5.15 0.32
N LEU A 171 -11.14 -4.23 0.96
CA LEU A 171 -10.60 -3.14 1.76
C LEU A 171 -11.31 -3.13 3.11
N PRO A 172 -10.77 -3.82 4.12
CA PRO A 172 -11.34 -3.79 5.46
C PRO A 172 -11.55 -2.37 5.99
N SER A 173 -10.65 -1.44 5.63
CA SER A 173 -10.86 0.00 5.84
C SER A 173 -10.45 0.82 4.63
N VAL A 174 -11.09 1.97 4.46
CA VAL A 174 -10.79 2.96 3.42
C VAL A 174 -10.75 4.34 4.07
N PRO A 175 -9.57 4.78 4.53
CA PRO A 175 -9.40 6.16 4.96
C PRO A 175 -9.45 7.13 3.76
N SER A 176 -9.80 8.38 4.03
CA SER A 176 -10.03 9.40 2.98
C SER A 176 -8.77 9.83 2.22
N ASP A 177 -7.59 9.56 2.77
CA ASP A 177 -6.28 9.98 2.26
C ASP A 177 -5.55 8.91 1.46
N GLN A 178 -6.16 7.75 1.20
CA GLN A 178 -5.57 6.69 0.39
C GLN A 178 -5.89 6.84 -1.10
N SER A 179 -4.89 6.53 -1.91
CA SER A 179 -5.01 6.47 -3.37
C SER A 179 -4.77 5.05 -3.88
N TYR A 180 -5.45 4.69 -4.95
CA TYR A 180 -5.29 3.41 -5.62
C TYR A 180 -4.98 3.65 -7.09
N MET A 181 -4.05 2.86 -7.66
CA MET A 181 -3.71 2.92 -9.08
C MET A 181 -4.12 1.60 -9.74
N ILE A 182 -4.75 1.73 -10.90
CA ILE A 182 -5.17 0.58 -11.71
C ILE A 182 -4.56 0.73 -13.10
N GLU A 183 -3.72 -0.22 -13.48
CA GLU A 183 -3.19 -0.28 -14.84
C GLU A 183 -4.21 -0.98 -15.74
N CYS A 184 -4.44 -0.40 -16.90
CA CYS A 184 -5.32 -0.96 -17.92
C CYS A 184 -4.55 -1.14 -19.21
N GLU A 185 -4.93 -2.14 -19.99
CA GLU A 185 -4.48 -2.30 -21.38
C GLU A 185 -5.67 -2.21 -22.33
N ILE A 186 -5.40 -1.78 -23.57
CA ILE A 186 -6.34 -1.83 -24.67
C ILE A 186 -6.05 -3.13 -25.41
N ASP A 187 -6.94 -4.13 -25.26
CA ASP A 187 -6.79 -5.48 -25.83
C ASP A 187 -7.63 -5.69 -27.11
N GLU A 188 -8.62 -4.82 -27.37
CA GLU A 188 -9.41 -4.80 -28.60
C GLU A 188 -9.50 -3.35 -29.14
N PRO A 189 -9.69 -3.13 -30.45
CA PRO A 189 -9.89 -1.79 -31.02
C PRO A 189 -11.11 -1.11 -30.39
N LEU A 190 -10.94 0.15 -29.98
CA LEU A 190 -12.03 0.96 -29.45
C LEU A 190 -12.83 1.57 -30.61
N HIS A 191 -14.08 1.14 -30.77
CA HIS A 191 -14.97 1.62 -31.84
C HIS A 191 -15.83 2.83 -31.44
N THR A 192 -15.69 3.29 -30.20
CA THR A 192 -16.46 4.41 -29.64
C THR A 192 -15.59 5.66 -29.51
N HIS A 193 -16.18 6.84 -29.70
CA HIS A 193 -15.48 8.12 -29.50
C HIS A 193 -15.23 8.44 -28.03
N VAL A 194 -15.81 7.64 -27.12
CA VAL A 194 -15.67 7.83 -25.67
C VAL A 194 -15.46 6.48 -25.03
N ALA A 195 -14.43 6.37 -24.22
CA ALA A 195 -14.22 5.26 -23.29
C ALA A 195 -14.81 5.63 -21.92
N VAL A 196 -15.51 4.72 -21.31
CA VAL A 196 -16.13 4.91 -19.99
C VAL A 196 -15.41 4.02 -18.97
N LEU A 197 -14.96 4.63 -17.89
CA LEU A 197 -14.42 3.95 -16.72
C LEU A 197 -15.42 4.12 -15.57
N GLN A 198 -15.79 3.04 -14.92
CA GLN A 198 -16.71 3.06 -13.78
C GLN A 198 -16.08 2.37 -12.58
N SER A 199 -15.87 3.13 -11.52
CA SER A 199 -15.42 2.63 -10.23
C SER A 199 -16.62 2.53 -9.30
N VAL A 200 -16.80 1.36 -8.70
CA VAL A 200 -17.90 1.10 -7.74
C VAL A 200 -17.29 0.68 -6.42
N VAL A 201 -17.69 1.38 -5.36
CA VAL A 201 -17.29 1.08 -3.98
C VAL A 201 -18.53 0.80 -3.15
N LEU A 202 -18.65 -0.42 -2.66
CA LEU A 202 -19.60 -0.79 -1.61
C LEU A 202 -18.86 -0.68 -0.28
N HIS A 203 -19.40 0.06 0.68
CA HIS A 203 -18.76 0.27 1.98
C HIS A 203 -19.77 0.54 3.10
N SER A 204 -19.35 0.39 4.34
CA SER A 204 -20.05 0.86 5.52
C SER A 204 -19.40 2.15 6.03
N THR A 205 -20.19 3.12 6.43
CA THR A 205 -19.69 4.32 7.13
C THR A 205 -19.36 3.99 8.59
N ALA A 206 -18.67 4.89 9.28
CA ALA A 206 -18.41 4.74 10.72
C ALA A 206 -19.70 4.71 11.55
N ASP A 207 -20.77 5.32 11.04
CA ASP A 207 -22.12 5.35 11.69
C ASP A 207 -22.96 4.08 11.38
N GLY A 208 -22.38 3.11 10.65
CA GLY A 208 -23.04 1.85 10.36
C GLY A 208 -23.94 1.84 9.11
N GLU A 209 -24.02 2.95 8.36
CA GLU A 209 -24.78 2.96 7.12
C GLU A 209 -24.06 2.21 6.01
N ARG A 210 -24.79 1.35 5.29
CA ARG A 210 -24.28 0.67 4.09
C ARG A 210 -24.52 1.52 2.86
N ARG A 211 -23.44 1.85 2.13
CA ARG A 211 -23.50 2.73 0.95
C ARG A 211 -22.82 2.10 -0.25
N ILE A 212 -23.36 2.43 -1.43
CA ILE A 212 -22.73 2.15 -2.72
C ILE A 212 -22.40 3.48 -3.38
N ARG A 213 -21.12 3.69 -3.70
CA ARG A 213 -20.69 4.83 -4.50
C ARG A 213 -20.33 4.35 -5.90
N VAL A 214 -20.94 4.97 -6.91
CA VAL A 214 -20.66 4.70 -8.31
C VAL A 214 -20.10 5.98 -8.91
N MET A 215 -18.88 5.89 -9.41
CA MET A 215 -18.20 7.00 -10.08
C MET A 215 -17.97 6.60 -11.53
N THR A 216 -18.54 7.35 -12.46
CA THR A 216 -18.42 7.12 -13.89
C THR A 216 -17.65 8.26 -14.53
N THR A 217 -16.55 7.95 -15.19
CA THR A 217 -15.72 8.92 -15.91
C THR A 217 -15.74 8.57 -17.38
N ALA A 218 -16.05 9.55 -18.22
CA ALA A 218 -16.01 9.44 -19.68
C ALA A 218 -14.74 10.13 -20.19
N VAL A 219 -13.93 9.41 -20.96
CA VAL A 219 -12.67 9.90 -21.53
C VAL A 219 -12.77 9.81 -23.05
N PRO A 220 -12.49 10.90 -23.80
CA PRO A 220 -12.51 10.85 -25.24
C PRO A 220 -11.42 9.90 -25.76
N THR A 221 -11.70 9.23 -26.89
CA THR A 221 -10.72 8.38 -27.58
C THR A 221 -10.20 9.10 -28.83
N THR A 222 -8.93 8.90 -29.12
CA THR A 222 -8.28 9.48 -30.29
C THR A 222 -7.27 8.50 -30.89
N THR A 223 -7.03 8.62 -32.20
CA THR A 223 -5.92 7.97 -32.89
C THR A 223 -4.69 8.85 -32.98
N SER A 224 -4.79 10.11 -32.58
CA SER A 224 -3.72 11.10 -32.61
C SER A 224 -2.86 10.97 -31.35
N LEU A 225 -1.62 10.51 -31.49
CA LEU A 225 -0.67 10.45 -30.36
C LEU A 225 -0.34 11.84 -29.81
N SER A 226 -0.37 12.89 -30.62
CA SER A 226 -0.15 14.27 -30.15
C SER A 226 -1.21 14.71 -29.14
N GLU A 227 -2.48 14.36 -29.37
CA GLU A 227 -3.57 14.63 -28.43
C GLU A 227 -3.42 13.82 -27.13
N VAL A 228 -2.98 12.56 -27.24
CA VAL A 228 -2.69 11.72 -26.07
C VAL A 228 -1.59 12.36 -25.20
N TYR A 229 -0.49 12.81 -25.82
CA TYR A 229 0.58 13.49 -25.08
C TYR A 229 0.14 14.83 -24.48
N ALA A 230 -0.68 15.59 -25.18
CA ALA A 230 -1.19 16.87 -24.69
C ALA A 230 -2.13 16.70 -23.48
N SER A 231 -2.83 15.58 -23.38
CA SER A 231 -3.76 15.27 -22.28
C SER A 231 -3.10 14.57 -21.08
N ALA A 232 -1.83 14.16 -21.20
CA ALA A 232 -1.15 13.37 -20.19
C ALA A 232 -0.86 14.18 -18.91
N ASP A 233 -1.27 13.64 -17.76
CA ASP A 233 -0.86 14.16 -16.45
C ASP A 233 0.54 13.67 -16.11
N GLN A 234 1.53 14.54 -16.31
CA GLN A 234 2.95 14.24 -16.11
C GLN A 234 3.27 13.91 -14.64
N VAL A 235 2.60 14.57 -13.69
CA VAL A 235 2.83 14.35 -12.25
C VAL A 235 2.31 13.00 -11.82
N ALA A 236 1.10 12.64 -12.26
CA ALA A 236 0.52 11.33 -11.97
C ALA A 236 1.37 10.19 -12.57
N ILE A 237 1.83 10.34 -13.82
CA ILE A 237 2.70 9.35 -14.49
C ILE A 237 4.04 9.21 -13.76
N ALA A 238 4.69 10.33 -13.41
CA ALA A 238 5.96 10.31 -12.71
C ALA A 238 5.83 9.65 -11.33
N SER A 239 4.79 9.99 -10.57
CA SER A 239 4.50 9.39 -9.27
C SER A 239 4.24 7.89 -9.39
N PHE A 240 3.49 7.46 -10.39
CA PHE A 240 3.24 6.05 -10.64
C PHE A 240 4.52 5.28 -10.98
N LEU A 241 5.33 5.79 -11.91
CA LEU A 241 6.60 5.15 -12.29
C LEU A 241 7.59 5.07 -11.13
N ALA A 242 7.66 6.12 -10.29
CA ALA A 242 8.48 6.12 -9.09
C ALA A 242 8.03 5.04 -8.09
N ASN A 243 6.74 4.97 -7.78
CA ASN A 243 6.20 3.95 -6.88
C ASN A 243 6.40 2.53 -7.42
N LYS A 244 6.19 2.32 -8.72
CA LYS A 244 6.43 1.02 -9.37
C LYS A 244 7.91 0.59 -9.29
N ALA A 245 8.84 1.54 -9.43
CA ALA A 245 10.25 1.27 -9.27
C ALA A 245 10.63 0.95 -7.81
N VAL A 246 10.05 1.67 -6.84
CA VAL A 246 10.22 1.36 -5.41
C VAL A 246 9.69 -0.04 -5.11
N GLU A 247 8.50 -0.39 -5.58
CA GLU A 247 7.94 -1.75 -5.41
C GLU A 247 8.87 -2.82 -6.01
N LYS A 248 9.42 -2.56 -7.21
CA LYS A 248 10.40 -3.47 -7.83
C LYS A 248 11.67 -3.63 -6.98
N SER A 249 12.16 -2.55 -6.36
CA SER A 249 13.36 -2.60 -5.51
C SER A 249 13.20 -3.47 -4.27
N LEU A 250 11.98 -3.74 -3.81
CA LEU A 250 11.71 -4.64 -2.68
C LEU A 250 12.00 -6.11 -3.03
N HIS A 251 12.04 -6.46 -4.31
CA HIS A 251 12.17 -7.86 -4.78
C HIS A 251 13.34 -8.07 -5.73
N SER A 252 14.01 -7.01 -6.16
CA SER A 252 15.14 -7.05 -7.10
C SER A 252 16.23 -6.06 -6.66
N ARG A 253 17.34 -6.02 -7.39
CA ARG A 253 18.43 -5.08 -7.10
C ARG A 253 17.98 -3.65 -7.41
N LEU A 254 18.52 -2.68 -6.69
CA LEU A 254 18.23 -1.25 -6.90
C LEU A 254 18.53 -0.81 -8.35
N GLU A 255 19.56 -1.38 -8.97
CA GLU A 255 19.90 -1.08 -10.37
C GLU A 255 18.81 -1.52 -11.35
N ASP A 256 18.12 -2.64 -11.07
CA ASP A 256 17.01 -3.12 -11.90
C ASP A 256 15.78 -2.18 -11.78
N ALA A 257 15.56 -1.58 -10.60
CA ALA A 257 14.54 -0.58 -10.39
C ALA A 257 14.86 0.74 -11.12
N ARG A 258 16.13 1.20 -11.06
CA ARG A 258 16.60 2.37 -11.84
C ARG A 258 16.47 2.16 -13.32
N SER A 259 16.86 0.97 -13.81
CA SER A 259 16.76 0.61 -15.22
C SER A 259 15.31 0.60 -15.71
N LEU A 260 14.34 0.22 -14.86
CA LEU A 260 12.92 0.28 -15.19
C LEU A 260 12.49 1.73 -15.50
N ILE A 261 12.81 2.69 -14.62
CA ILE A 261 12.47 4.10 -14.86
C ILE A 261 13.13 4.60 -16.14
N ARG A 262 14.43 4.34 -16.27
CA ARG A 262 15.22 4.79 -17.43
C ARG A 262 14.66 4.25 -18.75
N SER A 263 14.35 2.96 -18.82
CA SER A 263 13.79 2.34 -20.03
C SER A 263 12.44 2.93 -20.38
N ARG A 264 11.55 3.10 -19.40
CA ARG A 264 10.22 3.69 -19.63
C ARG A 264 10.30 5.14 -20.09
N LEU A 265 11.19 5.93 -19.52
CA LEU A 265 11.40 7.32 -19.99
C LEU A 265 11.94 7.36 -21.42
N ILE A 266 12.90 6.50 -21.77
CA ILE A 266 13.43 6.41 -23.12
C ILE A 266 12.34 6.02 -24.12
N GLU A 267 11.49 5.04 -23.79
CA GLU A 267 10.36 4.62 -24.63
C GLU A 267 9.39 5.78 -24.86
N ILE A 268 8.98 6.48 -23.78
CA ILE A 268 8.07 7.63 -23.85
C ILE A 268 8.65 8.75 -24.73
N PHE A 269 9.90 9.17 -24.46
CA PHE A 269 10.53 10.25 -25.23
C PHE A 269 10.84 9.87 -26.66
N THR A 270 11.15 8.60 -26.94
CA THR A 270 11.35 8.12 -28.31
C THR A 270 10.05 8.17 -29.11
N ALA A 271 8.96 7.69 -28.50
CA ALA A 271 7.64 7.75 -29.11
C ALA A 271 7.19 9.22 -29.34
N TYR A 272 7.39 10.09 -28.33
CA TYR A 272 7.10 11.52 -28.45
C TYR A 272 7.85 12.17 -29.62
N ARG A 273 9.18 11.98 -29.70
CA ARG A 273 10.00 12.51 -30.77
C ARG A 273 9.53 12.05 -32.16
N ASN A 274 9.26 10.75 -32.31
CA ASN A 274 8.81 10.17 -33.57
C ASN A 274 7.41 10.63 -34.00
N THR A 275 6.63 11.17 -33.07
CA THR A 275 5.26 11.65 -33.33
C THR A 275 5.24 13.14 -33.63
N MET A 276 6.18 13.91 -33.05
CA MET A 276 6.21 15.38 -33.12
C MET A 276 7.20 15.93 -34.16
N THR A 277 8.02 15.08 -34.79
CA THR A 277 8.87 15.40 -35.95
C THR A 277 8.23 14.93 -37.23
#